data_304d46497de2fab836c12c36f50ebe6e
#
_entry.id   304d46497de2fab836c12c36f50ebe6e
#
_cell.length_a   1.000
_cell.length_b   1.000
_cell.length_c   1.000
_cell.angle_alpha   90.00
_cell.angle_beta   90.00
_cell.angle_gamma   90.00
#
_symmetry.space_group_name_H-M   'P 1'
#
loop_
_entity.id
_entity.type
_entity.pdbx_description
1 polymer ?
#
loop_
_entity_poly.entity_id
_entity_poly.type
_entity_poly.pdbx_seq_one_letter_code
_entity_poly.pdbx_strand_id
1 'polypeptide(L)'
;MKPILTPRLQCIADMIENRETVADIGTDHAYLPIFLISENKCKKCIAADVATGPLSRAEKYIEKHLGKTDRIETVLSDGLKNINENCDVITVAGMGGETIAQFLEANPLPVGQTVILQPMSKAEELRKFLYNNNFFIEDEVAVSEDRRIYSVIRAVKSEQKQPTEAVEIYISAPLLAKKDSDAVKYKEKVLQAVKKKLNGLEKAENKDEESIAEQRKICERLEKEI
;
A
#
# COMPACT_ATOMS: atom_id res chain seq x y z
N MET A 1 24.55 -1.73 11.76
CA MET A 1 24.17 -0.39 11.21
C MET A 1 22.86 -0.55 10.47
N LYS A 2 21.82 0.27 10.76
CA LYS A 2 20.51 0.17 10.10
C LYS A 2 20.61 0.48 8.60
N PRO A 3 19.78 -0.15 7.74
CA PRO A 3 19.73 0.19 6.33
C PRO A 3 19.12 1.58 6.12
N ILE A 4 19.54 2.24 5.03
CA ILE A 4 18.87 3.44 4.54
C ILE A 4 17.70 2.95 3.68
N LEU A 5 16.48 3.32 4.06
CA LEU A 5 15.29 2.97 3.31
C LEU A 5 15.11 3.90 2.11
N THR A 6 14.49 3.39 1.05
CA THR A 6 13.95 4.25 -0.01
C THR A 6 12.78 5.08 0.53
N PRO A 7 12.42 6.20 -0.11
CA PRO A 7 11.30 7.04 0.36
C PRO A 7 10.00 6.28 0.58
N ARG A 8 9.65 5.31 -0.28
CA ARG A 8 8.44 4.48 -0.12
C ARG A 8 8.51 3.60 1.12
N LEU A 9 9.63 2.91 1.34
CA LEU A 9 9.81 2.05 2.52
C LEU A 9 9.89 2.89 3.80
N GLN A 10 10.49 4.09 3.74
CA GLN A 10 10.50 5.02 4.87
C GLN A 10 9.08 5.45 5.24
N CYS A 11 8.25 5.81 4.25
CA CYS A 11 6.85 6.15 4.46
C CYS A 11 6.05 5.00 5.11
N ILE A 12 6.28 3.74 4.69
CA ILE A 12 5.69 2.56 5.35
C ILE A 12 6.16 2.47 6.80
N ALA A 13 7.48 2.61 7.05
CA ALA A 13 8.03 2.54 8.39
C ALA A 13 7.49 3.65 9.31
N ASP A 14 7.22 4.83 8.77
CA ASP A 14 6.67 5.96 9.53
C ASP A 14 5.21 5.75 9.95
N MET A 15 4.47 4.92 9.21
CA MET A 15 3.09 4.49 9.56
C MET A 15 3.05 3.37 10.62
N ILE A 16 4.21 2.84 11.04
CA ILE A 16 4.32 1.75 12.02
C ILE A 16 4.95 2.28 13.30
N GLU A 17 4.24 2.17 14.41
CA GLU A 17 4.72 2.58 15.73
C GLU A 17 4.25 1.63 16.82
N ASN A 18 5.16 1.27 17.74
CA ASN A 18 4.89 0.51 18.95
C ASN A 18 4.08 -0.78 18.74
N ARG A 19 4.52 -1.61 17.78
CA ARG A 19 3.85 -2.88 17.47
C ARG A 19 4.55 -4.07 18.11
N GLU A 20 3.78 -5.12 18.41
CA GLU A 20 4.37 -6.38 18.86
C GLU A 20 4.98 -7.10 17.67
N THR A 21 4.17 -7.42 16.66
CA THR A 21 4.60 -8.19 15.47
C THR A 21 4.16 -7.53 14.17
N VAL A 22 5.10 -7.41 13.22
CA VAL A 22 4.85 -6.91 11.86
C VAL A 22 5.24 -7.98 10.85
N ALA A 23 4.35 -8.31 9.90
CA ALA A 23 4.67 -9.16 8.75
C ALA A 23 4.96 -8.32 7.51
N ASP A 24 6.09 -8.55 6.87
CA ASP A 24 6.50 -7.93 5.60
C ASP A 24 6.43 -8.97 4.48
N ILE A 25 5.45 -8.85 3.59
CA ILE A 25 5.15 -9.81 2.54
C ILE A 25 5.80 -9.38 1.23
N GLY A 26 6.59 -10.27 0.64
CA GLY A 26 7.44 -9.96 -0.51
C GLY A 26 8.71 -9.22 -0.10
N THR A 27 9.35 -9.67 0.96
CA THR A 27 10.43 -8.97 1.69
C THR A 27 11.76 -9.04 0.93
N ASP A 28 11.96 -9.02 -0.23
CA ASP A 28 13.20 -9.18 -1.03
C ASP A 28 14.52 -9.23 -0.18
N HIS A 29 14.92 -8.16 0.48
CA HIS A 29 16.18 -8.05 1.26
C HIS A 29 15.96 -7.79 2.76
N ALA A 30 14.75 -7.87 3.26
CA ALA A 30 14.37 -7.52 4.64
C ALA A 30 14.78 -6.11 5.09
N TYR A 31 14.89 -5.13 4.16
CA TYR A 31 15.25 -3.75 4.52
C TYR A 31 14.28 -3.15 5.54
N LEU A 32 12.96 -3.30 5.30
CA LEU A 32 11.92 -2.80 6.19
C LEU A 32 11.96 -3.52 7.55
N PRO A 33 11.95 -4.86 7.65
CA PRO A 33 12.10 -5.58 8.91
C PRO A 33 13.33 -5.17 9.72
N ILE A 34 14.50 -5.10 9.09
CA ILE A 34 15.75 -4.69 9.77
C ILE A 34 15.62 -3.27 10.32
N PHE A 35 15.07 -2.33 9.54
CA PHE A 35 14.86 -0.96 9.97
C PHE A 35 13.92 -0.87 11.17
N LEU A 36 12.75 -1.53 11.09
CA LEU A 36 11.73 -1.53 12.15
C LEU A 36 12.31 -2.05 13.49
N ILE A 37 13.06 -3.14 13.43
CA ILE A 37 13.73 -3.71 14.61
C ILE A 37 14.82 -2.78 15.13
N SER A 38 15.64 -2.19 14.26
CA SER A 38 16.72 -1.27 14.66
C SER A 38 16.19 0.00 15.31
N GLU A 39 15.04 0.50 14.90
CA GLU A 39 14.38 1.70 15.43
C GLU A 39 13.39 1.39 16.56
N ASN A 40 13.29 0.13 16.99
CA ASN A 40 12.34 -0.34 18.01
C ASN A 40 10.88 0.02 17.70
N LYS A 41 10.50 0.06 16.42
CA LYS A 41 9.12 0.30 15.97
C LYS A 41 8.22 -0.93 16.16
N CYS A 42 8.80 -2.12 16.28
CA CYS A 42 8.12 -3.35 16.68
C CYS A 42 9.07 -4.27 17.46
N LYS A 43 8.50 -5.26 18.17
CA LYS A 43 9.29 -6.24 18.92
C LYS A 43 9.78 -7.36 18.03
N LYS A 44 8.94 -7.84 17.10
CA LYS A 44 9.23 -8.92 16.16
C LYS A 44 8.80 -8.56 14.75
N CYS A 45 9.54 -9.04 13.75
CA CYS A 45 9.14 -9.00 12.34
C CYS A 45 9.13 -10.41 11.74
N ILE A 46 8.20 -10.64 10.81
CA ILE A 46 8.17 -11.80 9.92
C ILE A 46 8.48 -11.29 8.52
N ALA A 47 9.60 -11.74 7.97
CA ALA A 47 10.03 -11.42 6.61
C ALA A 47 9.66 -12.60 5.70
N ALA A 48 8.56 -12.47 4.95
CA ALA A 48 8.01 -13.54 4.13
C ALA A 48 8.19 -13.29 2.63
N ASP A 49 8.50 -14.35 1.89
CA ASP A 49 8.53 -14.34 0.43
C ASP A 49 8.12 -15.71 -0.13
N VAL A 50 7.61 -15.75 -1.34
CA VAL A 50 7.23 -16.98 -2.04
C VAL A 50 8.43 -17.72 -2.63
N ALA A 51 9.59 -17.05 -2.74
CA ALA A 51 10.79 -17.59 -3.36
C ALA A 51 11.96 -17.69 -2.37
N THR A 52 12.72 -18.76 -2.45
CA THR A 52 13.90 -19.02 -1.58
C THR A 52 15.05 -18.03 -1.83
N GLY A 53 15.19 -17.53 -3.06
CA GLY A 53 16.25 -16.58 -3.42
C GLY A 53 16.20 -15.27 -2.64
N PRO A 54 15.05 -14.55 -2.63
CA PRO A 54 14.83 -13.38 -1.78
C PRO A 54 15.10 -13.66 -0.29
N LEU A 55 14.57 -14.77 0.24
CA LEU A 55 14.78 -15.13 1.64
C LEU A 55 16.25 -15.35 2.00
N SER A 56 17.01 -16.04 1.15
CA SER A 56 18.46 -16.22 1.37
C SER A 56 19.22 -14.88 1.35
N ARG A 57 18.76 -13.90 0.56
CA ARG A 57 19.30 -12.54 0.61
C ARG A 57 18.92 -11.84 1.90
N ALA A 58 17.65 -11.95 2.30
CA ALA A 58 17.14 -11.39 3.54
C ALA A 58 17.93 -11.90 4.76
N GLU A 59 18.15 -13.19 4.90
CA GLU A 59 18.94 -13.82 5.98
C GLU A 59 20.35 -13.25 6.07
N LYS A 60 21.06 -13.15 4.94
CA LYS A 60 22.40 -12.56 4.89
C LYS A 60 22.41 -11.08 5.30
N TYR A 61 21.39 -10.33 4.91
CA TYR A 61 21.26 -8.92 5.30
C TYR A 61 20.92 -8.75 6.77
N ILE A 62 20.02 -9.59 7.31
CA ILE A 62 19.70 -9.62 8.74
C ILE A 62 20.97 -9.89 9.55
N GLU A 63 21.71 -10.95 9.21
CA GLU A 63 22.97 -11.29 9.90
C GLU A 63 24.01 -10.17 9.81
N LYS A 64 24.16 -9.54 8.65
CA LYS A 64 25.09 -8.42 8.44
C LYS A 64 24.75 -7.20 9.30
N HIS A 65 23.49 -6.87 9.48
CA HIS A 65 23.06 -5.61 10.12
C HIS A 65 22.77 -5.76 11.61
N LEU A 66 22.21 -6.89 12.03
CA LEU A 66 21.76 -7.15 13.40
C LEU A 66 22.53 -8.28 14.09
N GLY A 67 23.36 -9.03 13.35
CA GLY A 67 23.94 -10.26 13.86
C GLY A 67 22.90 -11.36 14.00
N LYS A 68 23.18 -12.34 14.87
CA LYS A 68 22.19 -13.37 15.21
C LYS A 68 21.08 -12.73 16.05
N THR A 69 19.86 -12.83 15.58
CA THR A 69 18.68 -12.28 16.25
C THR A 69 17.48 -13.22 16.07
N ASP A 70 16.65 -13.31 17.08
CA ASP A 70 15.35 -13.99 17.08
C ASP A 70 14.19 -13.02 16.81
N ARG A 71 14.50 -11.73 16.63
CA ARG A 71 13.48 -10.69 16.40
C ARG A 71 13.00 -10.60 14.95
N ILE A 72 13.69 -11.23 13.99
CA ILE A 72 13.24 -11.32 12.60
C ILE A 72 13.24 -12.80 12.19
N GLU A 73 12.08 -13.30 11.85
CA GLU A 73 11.88 -14.65 11.31
C GLU A 73 11.71 -14.56 9.79
N THR A 74 12.47 -15.38 9.04
CA THR A 74 12.29 -15.52 7.58
C THR A 74 11.38 -16.71 7.29
N VAL A 75 10.33 -16.48 6.49
CA VAL A 75 9.31 -17.49 6.22
C VAL A 75 9.09 -17.66 4.71
N LEU A 76 9.29 -18.88 4.20
CA LEU A 76 8.86 -19.22 2.84
C LEU A 76 7.34 -19.41 2.84
N SER A 77 6.61 -18.46 2.28
CA SER A 77 5.16 -18.45 2.31
C SER A 77 4.55 -17.91 1.03
N ASP A 78 3.52 -18.60 0.55
CA ASP A 78 2.61 -18.10 -0.46
C ASP A 78 1.50 -17.31 0.26
N GLY A 79 1.69 -16.00 0.34
CA GLY A 79 0.84 -15.12 1.13
C GLY A 79 1.03 -15.32 2.63
N LEU A 80 -0.07 -15.52 3.37
CA LEU A 80 -0.08 -15.69 4.83
C LEU A 80 -0.12 -17.17 5.26
N LYS A 81 -0.11 -18.11 4.34
CA LYS A 81 -0.38 -19.54 4.62
C LYS A 81 0.53 -20.17 5.68
N ASN A 82 1.80 -19.77 5.70
CA ASN A 82 2.80 -20.32 6.64
C ASN A 82 3.14 -19.33 7.77
N ILE A 83 2.39 -18.25 7.91
CA ILE A 83 2.55 -17.30 9.00
C ILE A 83 1.65 -17.73 10.14
N ASN A 84 2.25 -18.32 11.19
CA ASN A 84 1.53 -18.91 12.31
C ASN A 84 1.31 -17.94 13.48
N GLU A 85 1.84 -16.73 13.40
CA GLU A 85 1.71 -15.72 14.45
C GLU A 85 0.67 -14.68 14.09
N ASN A 86 -0.04 -14.16 15.10
CA ASN A 86 -0.88 -13.00 14.95
C ASN A 86 0.01 -11.77 14.74
N CYS A 87 -0.17 -11.07 13.63
CA CYS A 87 0.56 -9.86 13.32
C CYS A 87 -0.33 -8.64 13.54
N ASP A 88 0.17 -7.61 14.23
CA ASP A 88 -0.57 -6.36 14.41
C ASP A 88 -0.71 -5.59 13.09
N VAL A 89 0.33 -5.70 12.26
CA VAL A 89 0.39 -5.04 10.95
C VAL A 89 0.91 -6.00 9.90
N ILE A 90 0.28 -6.01 8.73
CA ILE A 90 0.76 -6.70 7.54
C ILE A 90 1.15 -5.63 6.52
N THR A 91 2.40 -5.68 6.03
CA THR A 91 2.88 -4.81 4.96
C THR A 91 2.99 -5.58 3.64
N VAL A 92 2.52 -4.98 2.55
CA VAL A 92 2.70 -5.49 1.18
C VAL A 92 3.14 -4.33 0.29
N ALA A 93 4.37 -4.35 -0.16
CA ALA A 93 4.98 -3.26 -0.91
C ALA A 93 5.63 -3.71 -2.22
N GLY A 94 5.74 -2.80 -3.18
CA GLY A 94 6.49 -3.06 -4.41
C GLY A 94 5.76 -3.91 -5.45
N MET A 95 4.46 -4.16 -5.27
CA MET A 95 3.63 -4.96 -6.17
C MET A 95 2.60 -4.10 -6.91
N GLY A 96 2.00 -4.62 -7.99
CA GLY A 96 0.85 -3.97 -8.63
C GLY A 96 -0.38 -3.97 -7.73
N GLY A 97 -1.24 -2.94 -7.82
CA GLY A 97 -2.44 -2.84 -6.99
C GLY A 97 -3.40 -4.01 -7.17
N GLU A 98 -3.53 -4.53 -8.40
CA GLU A 98 -4.31 -5.74 -8.69
C GLU A 98 -3.72 -6.98 -8.01
N THR A 99 -2.38 -7.10 -7.98
CA THR A 99 -1.68 -8.21 -7.30
C THR A 99 -1.89 -8.14 -5.79
N ILE A 100 -1.83 -6.93 -5.21
CA ILE A 100 -2.11 -6.73 -3.78
C ILE A 100 -3.57 -7.06 -3.46
N ALA A 101 -4.52 -6.66 -4.32
CA ALA A 101 -5.93 -6.98 -4.16
C ALA A 101 -6.16 -8.50 -4.19
N GLN A 102 -5.57 -9.20 -5.15
CA GLN A 102 -5.63 -10.68 -5.24
C GLN A 102 -5.00 -11.35 -4.01
N PHE A 103 -3.90 -10.81 -3.51
CA PHE A 103 -3.29 -11.29 -2.26
C PHE A 103 -4.27 -11.18 -1.08
N LEU A 104 -4.91 -10.02 -0.91
CA LEU A 104 -5.89 -9.80 0.17
C LEU A 104 -7.14 -10.67 0.01
N GLU A 105 -7.59 -10.92 -1.22
CA GLU A 105 -8.72 -11.79 -1.52
C GLU A 105 -8.41 -13.26 -1.17
N ALA A 106 -7.20 -13.72 -1.51
CA ALA A 106 -6.74 -15.09 -1.22
C ALA A 106 -6.42 -15.33 0.27
N ASN A 107 -6.21 -14.26 1.05
CA ASN A 107 -5.86 -14.30 2.47
C ASN A 107 -6.85 -13.45 3.29
N PRO A 108 -8.06 -13.94 3.58
CA PRO A 108 -9.05 -13.18 4.34
C PRO A 108 -8.52 -12.79 5.72
N LEU A 109 -8.63 -11.51 6.04
CA LEU A 109 -8.12 -10.94 7.29
C LEU A 109 -9.23 -10.75 8.31
N PRO A 110 -8.93 -10.90 9.61
CA PRO A 110 -9.89 -10.66 10.66
C PRO A 110 -10.21 -9.16 10.82
N VAL A 111 -11.38 -8.85 11.35
CA VAL A 111 -11.75 -7.48 11.71
C VAL A 111 -10.74 -6.92 12.71
N GLY A 112 -10.36 -5.65 12.52
CA GLY A 112 -9.32 -4.98 13.30
C GLY A 112 -7.90 -5.13 12.73
N GLN A 113 -7.68 -6.02 11.75
CA GLN A 113 -6.37 -6.18 11.13
C GLN A 113 -5.95 -4.93 10.37
N THR A 114 -4.79 -4.38 10.73
CA THR A 114 -4.15 -3.28 10.00
C THR A 114 -3.31 -3.80 8.85
N VAL A 115 -3.44 -3.16 7.69
CA VAL A 115 -2.58 -3.38 6.51
C VAL A 115 -1.94 -2.06 6.07
N ILE A 116 -0.68 -2.12 5.62
CA ILE A 116 0.00 -0.99 4.99
C ILE A 116 0.45 -1.44 3.59
N LEU A 117 -0.10 -0.81 2.57
CA LEU A 117 -0.03 -1.27 1.19
C LEU A 117 0.64 -0.22 0.33
N GLN A 118 1.62 -0.64 -0.48
CA GLN A 118 2.29 0.27 -1.41
C GLN A 118 2.20 -0.27 -2.85
N PRO A 119 1.18 0.15 -3.62
CA PRO A 119 1.04 -0.25 -5.01
C PRO A 119 2.03 0.50 -5.91
N MET A 120 2.71 -0.23 -6.81
CA MET A 120 3.58 0.33 -7.86
C MET A 120 2.79 0.86 -9.06
N SER A 121 1.59 0.35 -9.26
CA SER A 121 0.66 0.66 -10.35
C SER A 121 -0.76 0.30 -9.95
N LYS A 122 -1.77 0.76 -10.66
CA LYS A 122 -3.17 0.38 -10.44
C LYS A 122 -3.66 0.61 -9.01
N ALA A 123 -3.29 1.72 -8.41
CA ALA A 123 -3.70 2.07 -7.04
C ALA A 123 -5.22 2.26 -6.94
N GLU A 124 -5.87 2.69 -8.02
CA GLU A 124 -7.32 2.81 -8.15
C GLU A 124 -8.02 1.45 -7.99
N GLU A 125 -7.49 0.38 -8.59
CA GLU A 125 -8.06 -0.95 -8.45
C GLU A 125 -7.91 -1.49 -7.02
N LEU A 126 -6.77 -1.19 -6.37
CA LEU A 126 -6.57 -1.54 -4.97
C LEU A 126 -7.56 -0.82 -4.06
N ARG A 127 -7.76 0.51 -4.21
CA ARG A 127 -8.74 1.25 -3.39
C ARG A 127 -10.15 0.74 -3.61
N LYS A 128 -10.54 0.47 -4.87
CA LYS A 128 -11.83 -0.13 -5.21
C LYS A 128 -12.03 -1.47 -4.50
N PHE A 129 -11.00 -2.32 -4.48
CA PHE A 129 -11.03 -3.57 -3.74
C PHE A 129 -11.21 -3.32 -2.24
N LEU A 130 -10.42 -2.44 -1.64
CA LEU A 130 -10.47 -2.13 -0.21
C LEU A 130 -11.87 -1.67 0.21
N TYR A 131 -12.45 -0.70 -0.49
CA TYR A 131 -13.80 -0.20 -0.21
C TYR A 131 -14.89 -1.27 -0.38
N ASN A 132 -14.75 -2.16 -1.37
CA ASN A 132 -15.71 -3.23 -1.62
C ASN A 132 -15.62 -4.38 -0.61
N ASN A 133 -14.47 -4.52 0.07
CA ASN A 133 -14.20 -5.61 1.01
C ASN A 133 -14.09 -5.13 2.46
N ASN A 134 -14.82 -4.09 2.83
CA ASN A 134 -14.91 -3.58 4.20
C ASN A 134 -13.55 -3.22 4.82
N PHE A 135 -12.64 -2.62 4.05
CA PHE A 135 -11.47 -1.97 4.63
C PHE A 135 -11.77 -0.48 4.78
N PHE A 136 -11.43 0.04 5.94
CA PHE A 136 -11.44 1.47 6.21
C PHE A 136 -10.05 2.03 5.94
N ILE A 137 -9.92 2.93 4.96
CA ILE A 137 -8.67 3.64 4.70
C ILE A 137 -8.52 4.73 5.74
N GLU A 138 -7.62 4.51 6.71
CA GLU A 138 -7.35 5.44 7.81
C GLU A 138 -6.46 6.59 7.37
N ASP A 139 -5.44 6.28 6.55
CA ASP A 139 -4.49 7.25 6.02
C ASP A 139 -3.96 6.81 4.66
N GLU A 140 -3.59 7.78 3.85
CA GLU A 140 -2.86 7.59 2.60
C GLU A 140 -1.91 8.74 2.40
N VAL A 141 -0.65 8.43 2.07
CA VAL A 141 0.42 9.40 1.86
C VAL A 141 0.98 9.25 0.46
N ALA A 142 1.10 10.37 -0.26
CA ALA A 142 1.86 10.41 -1.50
C ALA A 142 3.36 10.53 -1.20
N VAL A 143 4.19 9.84 -1.99
CA VAL A 143 5.63 9.84 -1.81
C VAL A 143 6.36 9.85 -3.15
N SER A 144 7.24 10.83 -3.34
CA SER A 144 8.13 10.90 -4.49
C SER A 144 9.35 10.00 -4.29
N GLU A 145 9.66 9.18 -5.31
CA GLU A 145 10.88 8.38 -5.36
C GLU A 145 11.40 8.40 -6.79
N ASP A 146 12.65 8.85 -6.97
CA ASP A 146 13.27 9.11 -8.26
C ASP A 146 12.42 10.08 -9.12
N ARG A 147 11.97 9.62 -10.29
CA ARG A 147 11.13 10.40 -11.22
C ARG A 147 9.64 10.06 -11.14
N ARG A 148 9.24 9.31 -10.13
CA ARG A 148 7.86 8.81 -9.99
C ARG A 148 7.27 9.24 -8.66
N ILE A 149 5.96 9.22 -8.62
CA ILE A 149 5.21 9.44 -7.38
C ILE A 149 4.27 8.27 -7.15
N TYR A 150 4.23 7.81 -5.92
CA TYR A 150 3.46 6.67 -5.47
C TYR A 150 2.55 7.06 -4.32
N SER A 151 1.69 6.16 -3.88
CA SER A 151 1.01 6.30 -2.60
C SER A 151 1.27 5.09 -1.70
N VAL A 152 1.20 5.32 -0.40
CA VAL A 152 1.22 4.31 0.65
C VAL A 152 -0.11 4.42 1.38
N ILE A 153 -0.85 3.33 1.45
CA ILE A 153 -2.20 3.24 2.01
C ILE A 153 -2.14 2.48 3.32
N ARG A 154 -2.62 3.08 4.40
CA ARG A 154 -2.90 2.40 5.66
C ARG A 154 -4.40 2.15 5.75
N ALA A 155 -4.81 0.90 5.92
CA ALA A 155 -6.20 0.52 6.05
C ALA A 155 -6.40 -0.52 7.16
N VAL A 156 -7.62 -0.56 7.71
CA VAL A 156 -8.02 -1.52 8.75
C VAL A 156 -9.23 -2.29 8.26
N LYS A 157 -9.22 -3.61 8.45
CA LYS A 157 -10.37 -4.46 8.18
C LYS A 157 -11.51 -4.13 9.13
N SER A 158 -12.68 -3.77 8.61
CA SER A 158 -13.84 -3.33 9.36
C SER A 158 -15.01 -4.33 9.22
N GLU A 159 -15.99 -4.26 10.11
CA GLU A 159 -17.26 -4.96 9.94
C GLU A 159 -18.16 -4.28 8.91
N GLN A 160 -18.04 -2.97 8.75
CA GLN A 160 -18.91 -2.15 7.92
C GLN A 160 -18.15 -1.56 6.73
N LYS A 161 -18.86 -1.36 5.63
CA LYS A 161 -18.35 -0.59 4.50
C LYS A 161 -18.11 0.87 4.88
N GLN A 162 -16.97 1.40 4.46
CA GLN A 162 -16.74 2.84 4.48
C GLN A 162 -17.63 3.52 3.42
N PRO A 163 -18.43 4.53 3.76
CA PRO A 163 -19.08 5.38 2.76
C PRO A 163 -18.01 6.01 1.85
N THR A 164 -18.23 5.97 0.54
CA THR A 164 -17.19 6.33 -0.43
C THR A 164 -17.79 7.11 -1.58
N GLU A 165 -17.19 8.25 -1.92
CA GLU A 165 -17.47 8.98 -3.15
C GLU A 165 -16.74 8.35 -4.34
N ALA A 166 -17.26 8.50 -5.57
CA ALA A 166 -16.64 7.95 -6.77
C ALA A 166 -15.19 8.42 -6.99
N VAL A 167 -14.86 9.65 -6.58
CA VAL A 167 -13.51 10.20 -6.66
C VAL A 167 -12.51 9.46 -5.77
N GLU A 168 -12.97 8.88 -4.66
CA GLU A 168 -12.09 8.23 -3.66
C GLU A 168 -11.50 6.92 -4.18
N ILE A 169 -12.06 6.33 -5.22
CA ILE A 169 -11.43 5.22 -5.94
C ILE A 169 -10.10 5.68 -6.56
N TYR A 170 -10.02 6.92 -7.03
CA TYR A 170 -8.81 7.48 -7.62
C TYR A 170 -7.85 8.07 -6.60
N ILE A 171 -8.35 8.72 -5.55
CA ILE A 171 -7.57 9.28 -4.44
C ILE A 171 -8.44 9.22 -3.18
N SER A 172 -7.99 8.54 -2.13
CA SER A 172 -8.77 8.40 -0.91
C SER A 172 -9.02 9.74 -0.21
N ALA A 173 -10.08 9.82 0.62
CA ALA A 173 -10.40 11.03 1.38
C ALA A 173 -9.22 11.55 2.23
N PRO A 174 -8.45 10.70 2.96
CA PRO A 174 -7.27 11.17 3.68
C PRO A 174 -6.23 11.86 2.78
N LEU A 175 -5.95 11.33 1.58
CA LEU A 175 -4.98 11.93 0.67
C LEU A 175 -5.54 13.19 -0.03
N LEU A 176 -6.83 13.22 -0.33
CA LEU A 176 -7.50 14.43 -0.85
C LEU A 176 -7.34 15.61 0.09
N ALA A 177 -7.41 15.40 1.40
CA ALA A 177 -7.27 16.44 2.41
C ALA A 177 -5.84 17.00 2.56
N LYS A 178 -4.80 16.26 2.12
CA LYS A 178 -3.40 16.67 2.25
C LYS A 178 -3.02 17.76 1.25
N LYS A 179 -2.14 18.68 1.67
CA LYS A 179 -1.72 19.88 0.91
C LYS A 179 -0.19 19.97 0.73
N ASP A 180 0.56 18.96 1.17
CA ASP A 180 2.00 18.90 0.95
C ASP A 180 2.34 18.74 -0.54
N SER A 181 3.61 18.98 -0.88
CA SER A 181 4.05 19.02 -2.28
C SER A 181 3.86 17.68 -3.01
N ASP A 182 4.00 16.56 -2.30
CA ASP A 182 3.83 15.24 -2.92
C ASP A 182 2.36 14.89 -3.09
N ALA A 183 1.49 15.27 -2.14
CA ALA A 183 0.05 15.14 -2.31
C ALA A 183 -0.46 15.94 -3.53
N VAL A 184 0.00 17.17 -3.70
CA VAL A 184 -0.36 18.01 -4.87
C VAL A 184 0.09 17.34 -6.18
N LYS A 185 1.36 16.94 -6.28
CA LYS A 185 1.88 16.23 -7.47
C LYS A 185 1.13 14.93 -7.77
N TYR A 186 0.74 14.18 -6.73
CA TYR A 186 -0.02 12.95 -6.91
C TYR A 186 -1.42 13.24 -7.46
N LYS A 187 -2.11 14.25 -6.92
CA LYS A 187 -3.43 14.70 -7.41
C LYS A 187 -3.36 15.16 -8.87
N GLU A 188 -2.35 15.95 -9.23
CA GLU A 188 -2.13 16.40 -10.62
C GLU A 188 -1.93 15.21 -11.56
N LYS A 189 -1.08 14.23 -11.17
CA LYS A 189 -0.88 13.00 -11.95
C LYS A 189 -2.19 12.23 -12.15
N VAL A 190 -2.98 12.08 -11.10
CA VAL A 190 -4.27 11.38 -11.16
C VAL A 190 -5.26 12.14 -12.03
N LEU A 191 -5.37 13.47 -11.87
CA LEU A 191 -6.23 14.30 -12.69
C LEU A 191 -5.90 14.16 -14.18
N GLN A 192 -4.62 14.14 -14.57
CA GLN A 192 -4.21 13.91 -15.96
C GLN A 192 -4.68 12.54 -16.47
N ALA A 193 -4.56 11.49 -15.66
CA ALA A 193 -5.03 10.16 -16.03
C ALA A 193 -6.57 10.11 -16.19
N VAL A 194 -7.31 10.75 -15.28
CA VAL A 194 -8.78 10.84 -15.31
C VAL A 194 -9.24 11.66 -16.54
N LYS A 195 -8.60 12.78 -16.86
CA LYS A 195 -8.88 13.57 -18.07
C LYS A 195 -8.61 12.78 -19.36
N LYS A 196 -7.52 12.00 -19.38
CA LYS A 196 -7.22 11.14 -20.54
C LYS A 196 -8.31 10.08 -20.74
N LYS A 197 -8.80 9.48 -19.65
CA LYS A 197 -9.90 8.51 -19.69
C LYS A 197 -11.20 9.15 -20.20
N LEU A 198 -11.56 10.33 -19.67
CA LEU A 198 -12.73 11.09 -20.12
C LEU A 198 -12.67 11.39 -21.61
N ASN A 199 -11.55 11.91 -22.10
CA ASN A 199 -11.35 12.19 -23.54
C ASN A 199 -11.47 10.92 -24.39
N GLY A 200 -11.03 9.76 -23.91
CA GLY A 200 -11.21 8.48 -24.56
C GLY A 200 -12.69 8.09 -24.67
N LEU A 201 -13.45 8.23 -23.60
CA LEU A 201 -14.90 7.94 -23.57
C LEU A 201 -15.68 8.88 -24.50
N GLU A 202 -15.37 10.17 -24.53
CA GLU A 202 -16.02 11.17 -25.40
C GLU A 202 -15.75 10.94 -26.90
N LYS A 203 -14.63 10.30 -27.25
CA LYS A 203 -14.24 9.98 -28.63
C LYS A 203 -14.67 8.59 -29.09
N ALA A 204 -15.19 7.75 -28.21
CA ALA A 204 -15.63 6.40 -28.57
C ALA A 204 -16.84 6.46 -29.56
N GLU A 205 -16.89 5.51 -30.51
CA GLU A 205 -17.98 5.41 -31.44
C GLU A 205 -19.33 5.11 -30.77
N ASN A 206 -19.30 4.23 -29.75
CA ASN A 206 -20.44 3.93 -28.89
C ASN A 206 -20.23 4.66 -27.55
N LYS A 207 -20.86 5.82 -27.41
CA LYS A 207 -20.75 6.65 -26.20
C LYS A 207 -21.61 6.09 -25.08
N ASP A 208 -21.02 5.88 -23.93
CA ASP A 208 -21.73 5.64 -22.68
C ASP A 208 -21.88 6.98 -21.95
N GLU A 209 -23.01 7.63 -22.12
CA GLU A 209 -23.27 8.96 -21.54
C GLU A 209 -23.27 8.95 -20.02
N GLU A 210 -23.62 7.84 -19.37
CA GLU A 210 -23.57 7.70 -17.91
C GLU A 210 -22.12 7.68 -17.41
N SER A 211 -21.28 6.83 -18.01
CA SER A 211 -19.84 6.79 -17.70
C SER A 211 -19.13 8.12 -18.00
N ILE A 212 -19.51 8.81 -19.08
CA ILE A 212 -18.96 10.15 -19.40
C ILE A 212 -19.34 11.16 -18.32
N ALA A 213 -20.61 11.19 -17.91
CA ALA A 213 -21.10 12.12 -16.89
C ALA A 213 -20.43 11.86 -15.52
N GLU A 214 -20.28 10.59 -15.13
CA GLU A 214 -19.57 10.22 -13.90
C GLU A 214 -18.11 10.66 -13.96
N GLN A 215 -17.41 10.33 -15.04
CA GLN A 215 -15.98 10.67 -15.19
C GLN A 215 -15.76 12.19 -15.20
N ARG A 216 -16.70 12.96 -15.76
CA ARG A 216 -16.66 14.44 -15.74
C ARG A 216 -16.80 14.99 -14.31
N LYS A 217 -17.74 14.47 -13.52
CA LYS A 217 -17.89 14.84 -12.10
C LYS A 217 -16.62 14.55 -11.30
N ILE A 218 -15.95 13.43 -11.55
CA ILE A 218 -14.68 13.09 -10.91
C ILE A 218 -13.59 14.10 -11.29
N CYS A 219 -13.47 14.49 -12.57
CA CYS A 219 -12.54 15.53 -13.00
C CYS A 219 -12.80 16.86 -12.26
N GLU A 220 -14.04 17.34 -12.26
CA GLU A 220 -14.44 18.58 -11.60
C GLU A 220 -14.15 18.56 -10.09
N ARG A 221 -14.36 17.40 -9.44
CA ARG A 221 -14.07 17.24 -8.01
C ARG A 221 -12.58 17.29 -7.74
N LEU A 222 -11.74 16.63 -8.55
CA LEU A 222 -10.29 16.66 -8.42
C LEU A 222 -9.70 18.06 -8.69
N GLU A 223 -10.22 18.79 -9.66
CA GLU A 223 -9.78 20.16 -9.97
C GLU A 223 -9.97 21.13 -8.81
N LYS A 224 -10.98 20.90 -7.96
CA LYS A 224 -11.22 21.73 -6.76
C LYS A 224 -10.27 21.42 -5.59
N GLU A 225 -9.58 20.26 -5.64
CA GLU A 225 -8.70 19.79 -4.57
C GLU A 225 -7.20 20.08 -4.84
N ILE A 226 -6.87 20.59 -6.01
CA ILE A 226 -5.51 21.00 -6.41
C ILE A 226 -5.35 22.50 -6.26
#